data_f6e0c7157276185dd00f9f7b5c51bfe5
#
_entry.id   f6e0c7157276185dd00f9f7b5c51bfe5
#
_cell.length_a   1.000
_cell.length_b   1.000
_cell.length_c   1.000
_cell.angle_alpha   90.00
_cell.angle_beta   90.00
_cell.angle_gamma   90.00
#
_symmetry.space_group_name_H-M   'P 1'
#
loop_
_entity.id
_entity.type
_entity.pdbx_description
1 polymer ?
#
loop_
_entity_poly.entity_id
_entity_poly.type
_entity_poly.pdbx_seq_one_letter_code
_entity_poly.pdbx_strand_id
1 'polypeptide(L)'
;MTASDGTELLVGDLGPQHPSSHGLLRLRLELDGDRVVEAVPVIGALHRGAEKLFEVRDYRQAMLLANRHDWLSAFCSELGIALAVERMLGIDVPPRATWARTLLAELNRVLSHLAFLGSFPVAGAPTAYYA
;
A
#
# COMPACT_ATOMS: atom_id res chain seq x y z
N MET A 1 13.05 4.17 28.56
CA MET A 1 13.57 5.53 28.33
C MET A 1 12.60 6.50 28.98
N THR A 2 13.07 7.55 29.62
CA THR A 2 12.19 8.58 30.20
C THR A 2 12.21 9.81 29.31
N ALA A 3 11.04 10.45 29.13
CA ALA A 3 10.94 11.75 28.51
C ALA A 3 11.70 12.81 29.35
N SER A 4 11.94 13.99 28.76
CA SER A 4 12.67 15.09 29.39
C SER A 4 12.04 15.62 30.69
N ASP A 5 10.76 15.28 30.94
CA ASP A 5 9.98 15.66 32.12
C ASP A 5 9.79 14.53 33.14
N GLY A 6 10.45 13.38 32.96
CA GLY A 6 10.36 12.22 33.86
C GLY A 6 9.20 11.27 33.58
N THR A 7 8.42 11.49 32.53
CA THR A 7 7.31 10.60 32.12
C THR A 7 7.88 9.32 31.51
N GLU A 8 7.33 8.15 31.85
CA GLU A 8 7.70 6.89 31.19
C GLU A 8 7.16 6.86 29.76
N LEU A 9 8.08 6.70 28.80
CA LEU A 9 7.71 6.50 27.39
C LEU A 9 7.17 5.08 27.19
N LEU A 10 5.97 5.00 26.61
CA LEU A 10 5.41 3.71 26.20
C LEU A 10 6.04 3.27 24.89
N VAL A 11 6.68 2.10 24.89
CA VAL A 11 7.20 1.48 23.66
C VAL A 11 6.23 0.40 23.20
N GLY A 12 5.71 0.52 21.99
CA GLY A 12 4.78 -0.44 21.40
C GLY A 12 5.12 -0.78 19.95
N ASP A 13 4.70 -1.94 19.51
CA ASP A 13 4.80 -2.34 18.10
C ASP A 13 3.40 -2.32 17.45
N LEU A 14 3.25 -1.60 16.33
CA LEU A 14 2.12 -1.74 15.43
C LEU A 14 2.47 -2.80 14.38
N GLY A 15 1.66 -3.84 14.29
CA GLY A 15 1.91 -4.97 13.38
C GLY A 15 2.80 -6.06 14.01
N PRO A 16 3.32 -6.99 13.20
CA PRO A 16 3.36 -7.00 11.73
C PRO A 16 2.03 -7.30 11.04
N GLN A 17 1.12 -8.00 11.68
CA GLN A 17 -0.23 -8.31 11.15
C GLN A 17 -1.25 -7.45 11.87
N HIS A 18 -1.82 -6.48 11.15
CA HIS A 18 -2.85 -5.60 11.67
C HIS A 18 -3.94 -5.41 10.61
N PRO A 19 -5.24 -5.45 10.97
CA PRO A 19 -6.33 -5.34 9.99
C PRO A 19 -6.33 -4.06 9.16
N SER A 20 -5.81 -2.96 9.71
CA SER A 20 -5.68 -1.68 8.98
C SER A 20 -4.47 -1.60 8.07
N SER A 21 -3.53 -2.54 8.19
CA SER A 21 -2.34 -2.61 7.33
C SER A 21 -2.61 -3.53 6.16
N HIS A 22 -2.45 -3.03 4.94
CA HIS A 22 -2.55 -3.84 3.74
C HIS A 22 -1.23 -4.58 3.50
N GLY A 23 -1.07 -5.75 4.13
CA GLY A 23 0.14 -6.54 4.14
C GLY A 23 0.82 -6.56 5.50
N LEU A 24 2.11 -6.84 5.52
CA LEU A 24 2.90 -6.93 6.75
C LEU A 24 3.68 -5.63 6.95
N LEU A 25 3.21 -4.79 7.86
CA LEU A 25 3.91 -3.58 8.28
C LEU A 25 4.17 -3.65 9.77
N ARG A 26 5.43 -3.49 10.18
CA ARG A 26 5.79 -3.35 11.58
C ARG A 26 6.40 -1.99 11.81
N LEU A 27 5.79 -1.24 12.72
CA LEU A 27 6.31 0.04 13.20
C LEU A 27 6.57 -0.10 14.71
N ARG A 28 7.78 0.18 15.12
CA ARG A 28 8.10 0.37 16.54
C ARG A 28 7.86 1.83 16.87
N LEU A 29 6.99 2.08 17.83
CA LEU A 29 6.58 3.42 18.24
C LEU A 29 7.05 3.70 19.67
N GLU A 30 7.59 4.88 19.90
CA GLU A 30 7.77 5.45 21.22
C GLU A 30 6.72 6.56 21.41
N LEU A 31 5.91 6.42 22.46
CA LEU A 31 4.77 7.28 22.73
C LEU A 31 4.95 8.01 24.05
N ASP A 32 4.66 9.30 24.05
CA ASP A 32 4.47 10.15 25.22
C ASP A 32 2.98 10.51 25.30
N GLY A 33 2.22 9.75 26.07
CA GLY A 33 0.75 9.79 26.02
C GLY A 33 0.23 9.49 24.62
N ASP A 34 -0.48 10.44 24.02
CA ASP A 34 -1.02 10.32 22.64
C ASP A 34 -0.05 10.81 21.55
N ARG A 35 1.13 11.26 21.95
CA ARG A 35 2.12 11.84 21.05
C ARG A 35 3.13 10.79 20.64
N VAL A 36 3.31 10.60 19.33
CA VAL A 36 4.43 9.79 18.81
C VAL A 36 5.72 10.59 18.90
N VAL A 37 6.68 10.11 19.69
CA VAL A 37 8.02 10.70 19.85
C VAL A 37 8.97 10.15 18.81
N GLU A 38 8.92 8.85 18.60
CA GLU A 38 9.73 8.18 17.59
C GLU A 38 8.93 7.07 16.90
N ALA A 39 9.16 6.89 15.59
CA ALA A 39 8.61 5.80 14.81
C ALA A 39 9.69 5.16 13.95
N VAL A 40 10.00 3.90 14.22
CA VAL A 40 11.01 3.13 13.51
C VAL A 40 10.34 2.05 12.66
N PRO A 41 10.36 2.14 11.32
CA PRO A 41 9.85 1.08 10.47
C PRO A 41 10.79 -0.12 10.46
N VAL A 42 10.24 -1.30 10.72
CA VAL A 42 10.94 -2.59 10.61
C VAL A 42 10.65 -3.16 9.23
N ILE A 43 11.54 -2.85 8.28
CA ILE A 43 11.40 -3.24 6.88
C ILE A 43 11.88 -4.68 6.63
N GLY A 44 11.41 -5.28 5.52
CA GLY A 44 11.84 -6.58 5.03
C GLY A 44 10.75 -7.65 5.00
N ALA A 45 9.67 -7.51 5.77
CA ALA A 45 8.59 -8.50 5.82
C ALA A 45 7.88 -8.72 4.46
N LEU A 46 7.83 -7.69 3.62
CA LEU A 46 7.27 -7.74 2.27
C LEU A 46 8.33 -7.81 1.16
N HIS A 47 9.60 -7.99 1.50
CA HIS A 47 10.65 -8.07 0.50
C HIS A 47 10.52 -9.34 -0.34
N ARG A 48 10.34 -9.16 -1.66
CA ARG A 48 10.15 -10.25 -2.63
C ARG A 48 11.15 -10.23 -3.78
N GLY A 49 12.20 -9.43 -3.71
CA GLY A 49 13.18 -9.24 -4.77
C GLY A 49 12.58 -8.65 -6.05
N ALA A 50 11.55 -7.80 -5.93
CA ALA A 50 10.78 -7.28 -7.07
C ALA A 50 11.67 -6.58 -8.09
N GLU A 51 12.63 -5.77 -7.66
CA GLU A 51 13.56 -5.06 -8.54
C GLU A 51 14.33 -6.01 -9.45
N LYS A 52 14.84 -7.12 -8.89
CA LYS A 52 15.54 -8.15 -9.67
C LYS A 52 14.61 -8.93 -10.58
N LEU A 53 13.38 -9.14 -10.18
CA LEU A 53 12.38 -9.79 -11.02
C LEU A 53 11.99 -8.92 -12.22
N PHE A 54 11.92 -7.60 -12.06
CA PHE A 54 11.67 -6.68 -13.17
C PHE A 54 12.79 -6.68 -14.20
N GLU A 55 14.04 -6.87 -13.81
CA GLU A 55 15.19 -6.94 -14.73
C GLU A 55 15.13 -8.17 -15.66
N VAL A 56 14.55 -9.28 -15.20
CA VAL A 56 14.55 -10.56 -15.93
C VAL A 56 13.22 -10.93 -16.58
N ARG A 57 12.20 -10.07 -16.46
CA ARG A 57 10.87 -10.29 -17.00
C ARG A 57 10.61 -9.43 -18.24
N ASP A 58 9.80 -9.97 -19.17
CA ASP A 58 9.26 -9.16 -20.28
C ASP A 58 8.19 -8.18 -19.78
N TYR A 59 7.83 -7.19 -20.60
CA TYR A 59 6.88 -6.14 -20.21
C TYR A 59 5.50 -6.67 -19.80
N ARG A 60 5.03 -7.77 -20.40
CA ARG A 60 3.75 -8.40 -20.05
C ARG A 60 3.83 -9.07 -18.68
N GLN A 61 4.94 -9.71 -18.39
CA GLN A 61 5.20 -10.31 -17.08
C GLN A 61 5.44 -9.23 -16.01
N ALA A 62 6.04 -8.10 -16.38
CA ALA A 62 6.24 -6.95 -15.50
C ALA A 62 4.90 -6.37 -15.02
N MET A 63 3.88 -6.28 -15.89
CA MET A 63 2.54 -5.86 -15.49
C MET A 63 1.97 -6.77 -14.39
N LEU A 64 2.05 -8.09 -14.56
CA LEU A 64 1.57 -9.04 -13.56
C LEU A 64 2.36 -8.97 -12.24
N LEU A 65 3.64 -8.61 -12.30
CA LEU A 65 4.45 -8.38 -11.11
C LEU A 65 4.04 -7.10 -10.38
N ALA A 66 3.78 -6.02 -11.12
CA ALA A 66 3.32 -4.75 -10.56
C ALA A 66 1.99 -4.87 -9.80
N ASN A 67 1.07 -5.68 -10.28
CA ASN A 67 -0.20 -6.02 -9.62
C ASN A 67 -0.01 -6.47 -8.16
N ARG A 68 1.08 -7.13 -7.85
CA ARG A 68 1.35 -7.72 -6.53
C ARG A 68 1.98 -6.76 -5.53
N HIS A 69 2.27 -5.53 -5.91
CA HIS A 69 2.82 -4.52 -5.00
C HIS A 69 1.75 -3.88 -4.14
N ASP A 70 0.62 -3.55 -4.76
CA ASP A 70 -0.56 -3.04 -4.06
C ASP A 70 -1.81 -3.71 -4.65
N TRP A 71 -2.27 -4.77 -4.02
CA TRP A 71 -3.42 -5.55 -4.50
C TRP A 71 -4.76 -4.80 -4.40
N LEU A 72 -4.86 -3.75 -3.59
CA LEU A 72 -6.04 -2.89 -3.54
C LEU A 72 -6.09 -1.90 -4.70
N SER A 73 -4.92 -1.59 -5.28
CA SER A 73 -4.77 -0.74 -6.45
C SER A 73 -4.12 -1.50 -7.62
N ALA A 74 -4.39 -2.78 -7.72
CA ALA A 74 -3.77 -3.70 -8.66
C ALA A 74 -3.86 -3.22 -10.11
N PHE A 75 -5.06 -2.80 -10.53
CA PHE A 75 -5.28 -2.30 -11.88
C PHE A 75 -4.51 -1.01 -12.17
N CYS A 76 -4.46 -0.08 -11.22
CA CYS A 76 -3.72 1.17 -11.38
C CYS A 76 -2.20 0.92 -11.49
N SER A 77 -1.67 -0.05 -10.74
CA SER A 77 -0.27 -0.46 -10.83
C SER A 77 0.07 -1.05 -12.20
N GLU A 78 -0.78 -1.93 -12.73
CA GLU A 78 -0.63 -2.48 -14.08
C GLU A 78 -0.76 -1.41 -15.16
N LEU A 79 -1.73 -0.50 -15.01
CA LEU A 79 -1.94 0.60 -15.95
C LEU A 79 -0.73 1.52 -16.03
N GLY A 80 -0.07 1.80 -14.90
CA GLY A 80 1.16 2.59 -14.86
C GLY A 80 2.27 1.98 -15.73
N ILE A 81 2.50 0.68 -15.62
CA ILE A 81 3.47 -0.04 -16.45
C ILE A 81 3.03 -0.04 -17.92
N ALA A 82 1.75 -0.32 -18.20
CA ALA A 82 1.23 -0.31 -19.56
C ALA A 82 1.45 1.04 -20.27
N LEU A 83 1.09 2.14 -19.61
CA LEU A 83 1.27 3.49 -20.15
C LEU A 83 2.75 3.85 -20.38
N ALA A 84 3.64 3.42 -19.49
CA ALA A 84 5.08 3.62 -19.65
C ALA A 84 5.62 2.86 -20.86
N VAL A 85 5.24 1.60 -21.03
CA VAL A 85 5.68 0.76 -22.15
C VAL A 85 5.10 1.27 -23.49
N GLU A 86 3.82 1.62 -23.51
CA GLU A 86 3.17 2.18 -24.71
C GLU A 86 3.84 3.47 -25.18
N ARG A 87 4.15 4.36 -24.23
CA ARG A 87 4.90 5.60 -24.57
C ARG A 87 6.30 5.30 -25.08
N MET A 88 7.00 4.37 -24.47
CA MET A 88 8.36 3.98 -24.85
C MET A 88 8.40 3.35 -26.26
N LEU A 89 7.40 2.55 -26.60
CA LEU A 89 7.30 1.84 -27.88
C LEU A 89 6.55 2.64 -28.95
N GLY A 90 5.98 3.80 -28.62
CA GLY A 90 5.19 4.61 -29.55
C GLY A 90 3.89 3.94 -30.01
N ILE A 91 3.27 3.17 -29.12
CA ILE A 91 2.03 2.44 -29.46
C ILE A 91 0.82 3.38 -29.39
N ASP A 92 0.09 3.48 -30.48
CA ASP A 92 -1.20 4.19 -30.52
C ASP A 92 -2.30 3.34 -29.90
N VAL A 93 -2.90 3.86 -28.83
CA VAL A 93 -3.97 3.17 -28.10
C VAL A 93 -5.34 3.54 -28.68
N PRO A 94 -6.16 2.56 -29.11
CA PRO A 94 -7.50 2.85 -29.62
C PRO A 94 -8.39 3.55 -28.57
N PRO A 95 -9.26 4.50 -28.97
CA PRO A 95 -10.13 5.23 -28.04
C PRO A 95 -10.99 4.31 -27.15
N ARG A 96 -11.49 3.20 -27.71
CA ARG A 96 -12.24 2.20 -26.93
C ARG A 96 -11.43 1.63 -25.76
N ALA A 97 -10.14 1.35 -25.97
CA ALA A 97 -9.26 0.85 -24.92
C ALA A 97 -9.03 1.92 -23.84
N THR A 98 -8.87 3.18 -24.25
CA THR A 98 -8.72 4.31 -23.31
C THR A 98 -9.94 4.45 -22.41
N TRP A 99 -11.15 4.42 -22.97
CA TRP A 99 -12.38 4.50 -22.20
C TRP A 99 -12.57 3.30 -21.26
N ALA A 100 -12.30 2.09 -21.74
CA ALA A 100 -12.36 0.89 -20.90
C ALA A 100 -11.38 0.95 -19.72
N ARG A 101 -10.15 1.42 -19.96
CA ARG A 101 -9.15 1.61 -18.90
C ARG A 101 -9.58 2.64 -17.88
N THR A 102 -10.14 3.76 -18.31
CA THR A 102 -10.65 4.80 -17.41
C THR A 102 -11.74 4.23 -16.52
N LEU A 103 -12.72 3.51 -17.10
CA LEU A 103 -13.78 2.87 -16.32
C LEU A 103 -13.21 1.91 -15.26
N LEU A 104 -12.30 1.03 -15.67
CA LEU A 104 -11.71 0.04 -14.75
C LEU A 104 -10.83 0.68 -13.68
N ALA A 105 -10.10 1.76 -14.00
CA ALA A 105 -9.32 2.52 -13.03
C ALA A 105 -10.22 3.16 -11.96
N GLU A 106 -11.35 3.73 -12.37
CA GLU A 106 -12.29 4.34 -11.42
C GLU A 106 -13.02 3.29 -10.57
N LEU A 107 -13.37 2.13 -11.13
CA LEU A 107 -13.89 1.00 -10.36
C LEU A 107 -12.87 0.50 -9.33
N ASN A 108 -11.60 0.40 -9.71
CA ASN A 108 -10.54 0.04 -8.78
C ASN A 108 -10.35 1.10 -7.70
N ARG A 109 -10.49 2.39 -8.01
CA ARG A 109 -10.46 3.48 -7.04
C ARG A 109 -11.59 3.34 -6.01
N VAL A 110 -12.81 3.07 -6.48
CA VAL A 110 -13.96 2.81 -5.59
C VAL A 110 -13.66 1.65 -4.66
N LEU A 111 -13.15 0.54 -5.20
CA LEU A 111 -12.77 -0.63 -4.41
C LEU A 111 -11.73 -0.28 -3.32
N SER A 112 -10.68 0.46 -3.69
CA SER A 112 -9.64 0.89 -2.76
C SER A 112 -10.20 1.78 -1.64
N HIS A 113 -11.09 2.72 -1.98
CA HIS A 113 -11.73 3.59 -0.98
C HIS A 113 -12.65 2.81 -0.04
N LEU A 114 -13.43 1.86 -0.55
CA LEU A 114 -14.27 1.00 0.29
C LEU A 114 -13.43 0.12 1.23
N ALA A 115 -12.33 -0.42 0.75
CA ALA A 115 -11.41 -1.18 1.59
C ALA A 115 -10.77 -0.30 2.68
N PHE A 116 -10.39 0.93 2.35
CA PHE A 116 -9.90 1.89 3.33
C PHE A 116 -10.96 2.20 4.40
N LEU A 117 -12.17 2.56 3.99
CA LEU A 117 -13.27 2.88 4.91
C LEU A 117 -13.63 1.68 5.80
N GLY A 118 -13.50 0.46 5.29
CA GLY A 118 -13.76 -0.76 6.05
C GLY A 118 -12.66 -1.14 7.04
N SER A 119 -11.41 -0.77 6.76
CA SER A 119 -10.25 -1.19 7.57
C SER A 119 -9.73 -0.10 8.51
N PHE A 120 -9.82 1.17 8.12
CA PHE A 120 -9.29 2.29 8.90
C PHE A 120 -9.91 2.45 10.30
N PRO A 121 -11.24 2.30 10.49
CA PRO A 121 -11.85 2.40 11.82
C PRO A 121 -11.33 1.36 12.81
N VAL A 122 -10.88 0.19 12.31
CA VAL A 122 -10.33 -0.88 13.16
C VAL A 122 -8.99 -0.48 13.80
N ALA A 123 -8.26 0.46 13.20
CA ALA A 123 -6.97 0.91 13.72
C ALA A 123 -7.11 1.85 14.93
N GLY A 124 -8.16 2.65 14.98
CA GLY A 124 -8.30 3.76 15.93
C GLY A 124 -9.41 3.65 16.96
N ALA A 125 -10.41 2.82 16.75
CA ALA A 125 -11.54 2.70 17.68
C ALA A 125 -12.18 1.31 17.62
N PRO A 126 -12.08 0.50 18.69
CA PRO A 126 -12.77 -0.78 18.80
C PRO A 126 -14.28 -0.68 18.57
N THR A 127 -14.88 0.44 18.92
CA THR A 127 -16.30 0.75 18.75
C THR A 127 -16.77 0.93 17.32
N ALA A 128 -15.91 1.41 16.43
CA ALA A 128 -16.25 1.55 15.00
C ALA A 128 -16.30 0.22 14.23
N TYR A 129 -15.77 -0.85 14.82
CA TYR A 129 -15.81 -2.20 14.25
C TYR A 129 -17.19 -2.83 14.32
N TYR A 130 -18.01 -2.38 15.28
CA TYR A 130 -19.34 -2.93 15.57
C TYR A 130 -20.51 -2.04 15.12
N ALA A 131 -20.20 -0.89 14.53
CA ALA A 131 -21.17 0.05 13.99
C ALA A 131 -21.32 -0.09 12.47
#